data_08beccb12be8c0ea0a9b216759765e02
#
_entry.id   08beccb12be8c0ea0a9b216759765e02
#
_cell.length_a   1.000
_cell.length_b   1.000
_cell.length_c   1.000
_cell.angle_alpha   90.00
_cell.angle_beta   90.00
_cell.angle_gamma   90.00
#
_symmetry.space_group_name_H-M   'P 1'
#
loop_
_entity.id
_entity.type
_entity.pdbx_description
1 polymer ?
#
loop_
_entity_poly.entity_id
_entity_poly.type
_entity_poly.pdbx_seq_one_letter_code
_entity_poly.pdbx_strand_id
1 'polypeptide(L)'
;MIKQYTVEKAYTDNDKVSRYVDGKLEYYEVMSYWETQGYCKALESEGYTNAYDMSKAKEKLETAKQEYEDALEFYNMAKANALIGSDN
;
A
#
# COMPACT_ATOMS: atom_id res chain seq x y z
N MET A 1 -7.41 -19.09 6.08
CA MET A 1 -6.31 -19.07 5.11
C MET A 1 -6.30 -17.75 4.36
N ILE A 2 -5.20 -17.02 4.46
CA ILE A 2 -5.06 -15.72 3.80
C ILE A 2 -4.26 -15.91 2.52
N LYS A 3 -4.91 -15.64 1.38
CA LYS A 3 -4.30 -15.79 0.05
C LYS A 3 -4.04 -14.41 -0.53
N GLN A 4 -2.80 -14.15 -0.91
CA GLN A 4 -2.38 -12.86 -1.46
C GLN A 4 -1.45 -13.04 -2.64
N TYR A 5 -1.37 -12.03 -3.50
CA TYR A 5 -0.39 -12.01 -4.59
C TYR A 5 0.24 -10.62 -4.69
N THR A 6 1.44 -10.58 -5.28
CA THR A 6 2.14 -9.33 -5.57
C THR A 6 2.57 -9.33 -7.02
N VAL A 7 2.64 -8.15 -7.60
CA VAL A 7 3.15 -7.95 -8.97
C VAL A 7 4.30 -6.96 -8.89
N GLU A 8 5.48 -7.38 -9.35
CA GLU A 8 6.67 -6.54 -9.37
C GLU A 8 7.27 -6.55 -10.76
N LYS A 9 7.93 -5.46 -11.13
CA LYS A 9 8.68 -5.43 -12.40
C LYS A 9 9.89 -6.34 -12.28
N ALA A 10 10.02 -7.25 -13.23
CA ALA A 10 11.17 -8.12 -13.33
C ALA A 10 12.15 -7.57 -14.38
N TYR A 11 12.61 -8.40 -15.30
CA TYR A 11 13.53 -7.97 -16.33
C TYR A 11 12.76 -7.39 -17.51
N THR A 12 13.27 -6.32 -18.10
CA THR A 12 12.70 -5.67 -19.27
C THR A 12 11.23 -5.31 -19.05
N ASP A 13 10.32 -5.83 -19.87
CA ASP A 13 8.89 -5.53 -19.77
C ASP A 13 8.08 -6.62 -19.11
N ASN A 14 8.77 -7.59 -18.49
CA ASN A 14 8.10 -8.70 -17.82
C ASN A 14 7.76 -8.36 -16.38
N ASP A 15 6.73 -9.00 -15.86
CA ASP A 15 6.28 -8.86 -14.49
C ASP A 15 6.51 -10.17 -13.74
N LYS A 16 6.87 -10.04 -12.46
CA LYS A 16 6.99 -11.18 -11.56
C LYS A 16 5.76 -11.20 -10.67
N VAL A 17 4.97 -12.26 -10.79
CA VAL A 17 3.77 -12.46 -9.98
C VAL A 17 4.09 -13.51 -8.93
N SER A 18 3.94 -13.16 -7.67
CA SER A 18 4.21 -14.04 -6.54
C SER A 18 2.92 -14.31 -5.77
N ARG A 19 2.70 -15.56 -5.38
CA ARG A 19 1.53 -15.96 -4.60
C ARG A 19 1.97 -16.32 -3.19
N TYR A 20 1.18 -15.87 -2.23
CA TYR A 20 1.44 -16.12 -0.80
C TYR A 20 0.22 -16.73 -0.15
N VAL A 21 0.44 -17.69 0.73
CA VAL A 21 -0.61 -18.27 1.57
C VAL A 21 -0.16 -18.14 3.01
N ASP A 22 -0.98 -17.46 3.82
CA ASP A 22 -0.67 -17.18 5.23
C ASP A 22 0.69 -16.54 5.43
N GLY A 23 1.06 -15.63 4.51
CA GLY A 23 2.31 -14.88 4.58
C GLY A 23 3.54 -15.60 4.04
N LYS A 24 3.38 -16.82 3.55
CA LYS A 24 4.50 -17.61 3.01
C LYS A 24 4.41 -17.69 1.50
N LEU A 25 5.55 -17.53 0.84
CA LEU A 25 5.63 -17.65 -0.61
C LEU A 25 5.27 -19.07 -1.04
N GLU A 26 4.22 -19.20 -1.85
CA GLU A 26 3.78 -20.47 -2.40
C GLU A 26 4.41 -20.74 -3.77
N TYR A 27 4.38 -19.69 -4.63
CA TYR A 27 4.81 -19.85 -6.01
C TYR A 27 5.04 -18.49 -6.62
N TYR A 28 5.97 -18.38 -7.57
CA TYR A 28 6.12 -17.17 -8.35
C TYR A 28 6.44 -17.52 -9.80
N GLU A 29 6.12 -16.61 -10.70
CA GLU A 29 6.39 -16.77 -12.11
C GLU A 29 6.62 -15.42 -12.77
N VAL A 30 7.54 -15.37 -13.71
CA VAL A 30 7.80 -14.16 -14.50
C VAL A 30 7.07 -14.33 -15.84
N MET A 31 6.26 -13.34 -16.19
CA MET A 31 5.42 -13.42 -17.38
C MET A 31 5.28 -12.04 -18.03
N SER A 32 4.76 -12.02 -19.26
CA SER A 32 4.53 -10.77 -19.97
C SER A 32 3.40 -9.98 -19.31
N TYR A 33 3.31 -8.69 -19.64
CA TYR A 33 2.26 -7.83 -19.13
C TYR A 33 0.86 -8.40 -19.41
N TRP A 34 0.64 -8.90 -20.61
CA TRP A 34 -0.68 -9.44 -20.98
C TRP A 34 -1.02 -10.71 -20.23
N GLU A 35 -0.04 -11.58 -20.06
CA GLU A 35 -0.22 -12.81 -19.29
C GLU A 35 -0.50 -12.48 -17.82
N THR A 36 0.18 -11.47 -17.29
CA THR A 36 -0.02 -11.01 -15.92
C THR A 36 -1.47 -10.58 -15.69
N GLN A 37 -2.06 -9.85 -16.62
CA GLN A 37 -3.45 -9.40 -16.49
C GLN A 37 -4.42 -10.58 -16.33
N GLY A 38 -4.27 -11.58 -17.18
CA GLY A 38 -5.11 -12.78 -17.11
C GLY A 38 -4.86 -13.60 -15.86
N TYR A 39 -3.60 -13.76 -15.49
CA TYR A 39 -3.21 -14.53 -14.32
C TYR A 39 -3.73 -13.91 -13.03
N CYS A 40 -3.62 -12.59 -12.89
CA CYS A 40 -4.14 -11.89 -11.71
C CYS A 40 -5.65 -12.04 -11.58
N LYS A 41 -6.38 -11.97 -12.69
CA LYS A 41 -7.83 -12.19 -12.67
C LYS A 41 -8.17 -13.61 -12.21
N ALA A 42 -7.42 -14.60 -12.66
CA ALA A 42 -7.61 -15.99 -12.26
C ALA A 42 -7.34 -16.15 -10.75
N LEU A 43 -6.29 -15.51 -10.25
CA LEU A 43 -5.97 -15.55 -8.82
C LEU A 43 -7.08 -14.92 -7.98
N GLU A 44 -7.61 -13.79 -8.42
CA GLU A 44 -8.71 -13.12 -7.73
C GLU A 44 -9.95 -14.01 -7.70
N SER A 45 -10.21 -14.74 -8.79
CA SER A 45 -11.30 -15.71 -8.83
C SER A 45 -11.12 -16.83 -7.82
N GLU A 46 -9.88 -17.17 -7.50
CA GLU A 46 -9.56 -18.21 -6.52
C GLU A 46 -9.48 -17.67 -5.10
N GLY A 47 -9.75 -16.38 -4.89
CA GLY A 47 -9.77 -15.79 -3.56
C GLY A 47 -8.49 -15.10 -3.14
N TYR A 48 -7.55 -14.89 -4.06
CA TYR A 48 -6.33 -14.13 -3.77
C TYR A 48 -6.62 -12.64 -3.83
N THR A 49 -5.99 -11.86 -2.94
CA THR A 49 -6.08 -10.41 -2.95
C THR A 49 -4.72 -9.82 -3.26
N ASN A 50 -4.70 -8.63 -3.86
CA ASN A 50 -3.46 -7.95 -4.21
C ASN A 50 -2.83 -7.34 -2.97
N ALA A 51 -1.75 -7.96 -2.47
CA ALA A 51 -1.06 -7.49 -1.27
C ALA A 51 -0.39 -6.14 -1.46
N TYR A 52 0.05 -5.83 -2.69
CA TYR A 52 0.67 -4.55 -2.99
C TYR A 52 -0.31 -3.41 -2.80
N ASP A 53 -1.54 -3.58 -3.28
CA ASP A 53 -2.57 -2.55 -3.13
C ASP A 53 -2.94 -2.35 -1.66
N MET A 54 -2.98 -3.44 -0.89
CA MET A 54 -3.22 -3.36 0.54
C MET A 54 -2.10 -2.62 1.25
N SER A 55 -0.85 -2.90 0.89
CA SER A 55 0.31 -2.22 1.46
C SER A 55 0.29 -0.74 1.12
N LYS A 56 -0.06 -0.40 -0.12
CA LYS A 56 -0.18 1.00 -0.55
C LYS A 56 -1.27 1.73 0.19
N ALA A 57 -2.42 1.08 0.38
CA ALA A 57 -3.54 1.67 1.11
C ALA A 57 -3.14 1.94 2.57
N LYS A 58 -2.44 0.99 3.18
CA LYS A 58 -1.95 1.15 4.55
C LYS A 58 -0.92 2.27 4.64
N GLU A 59 -0.01 2.34 3.69
CA GLU A 59 1.00 3.39 3.62
C GLU A 59 0.35 4.76 3.48
N LYS A 60 -0.66 4.88 2.62
CA LYS A 60 -1.40 6.13 2.47
C LYS A 60 -2.12 6.52 3.76
N LEU A 61 -2.69 5.54 4.44
CA LEU A 61 -3.36 5.78 5.71
C LEU A 61 -2.38 6.30 6.77
N GLU A 62 -1.21 5.68 6.86
CA GLU A 62 -0.17 6.09 7.80
C GLU A 62 0.34 7.49 7.48
N THR A 63 0.54 7.81 6.19
CA THR A 63 0.96 9.13 5.75
C THR A 63 -0.09 10.18 6.08
N ALA A 64 -1.36 9.88 5.81
CA ALA A 64 -2.46 10.81 6.11
C ALA A 64 -2.57 11.05 7.62
N LYS A 65 -2.37 10.01 8.41
CA LYS A 65 -2.39 10.13 9.87
C LYS A 65 -1.25 11.02 10.37
N GLN A 66 -0.05 10.85 9.80
CA GLN A 66 1.11 11.67 10.15
C GLN A 66 0.88 13.14 9.77
N GLU A 67 0.34 13.37 8.59
CA GLU A 67 0.01 14.73 8.15
C GLU A 67 -1.02 15.38 9.08
N TYR A 68 -2.00 14.62 9.51
CA TYR A 68 -3.00 15.12 10.46
C TYR A 68 -2.37 15.49 11.79
N GLU A 69 -1.49 14.64 12.32
CA GLU A 69 -0.79 14.90 13.58
C GLU A 69 0.09 16.14 13.48
N ASP A 70 0.80 16.30 12.36
CA ASP A 70 1.64 17.48 12.12
C ASP A 70 0.80 18.75 12.02
N ALA A 71 -0.33 18.70 11.33
CA ALA A 71 -1.23 19.82 11.20
C ALA A 71 -1.83 20.21 12.55
N LEU A 72 -2.17 19.23 13.36
CA LEU A 72 -2.72 19.47 14.70
C LEU A 72 -1.68 20.13 15.60
N GLU A 73 -0.44 19.67 15.55
CA GLU A 73 0.65 20.25 16.30
C GLU A 73 0.87 21.71 15.90
N PHE A 74 0.91 21.97 14.60
CA PHE A 74 1.05 23.32 14.06
C PHE A 74 -0.10 24.21 14.53
N TYR A 75 -1.32 23.70 14.48
CA TYR A 75 -2.50 24.43 14.93
C TYR A 75 -2.39 24.78 16.42
N ASN A 76 -1.96 23.84 17.24
CA ASN A 76 -1.79 24.06 18.66
C ASN A 76 -0.71 25.10 18.96
N MET A 77 0.38 25.08 18.21
CA MET A 77 1.44 26.07 18.33
C MET A 77 0.96 27.47 17.92
N ALA A 78 0.25 27.56 16.82
CA ALA A 78 -0.31 28.83 16.34
C ALA A 78 -1.32 29.40 17.33
N LYS A 79 -2.15 28.51 17.92
CA LYS A 79 -3.13 28.92 18.91
C LYS A 79 -2.45 29.46 20.18
N ALA A 80 -1.39 28.78 20.63
CA ALA A 80 -0.63 29.25 21.79
C ALA A 80 0.00 30.62 21.53
N ASN A 81 0.59 30.80 20.35
CA ASN A 81 1.19 32.08 19.97
C ASN A 81 0.14 33.20 19.87
N ALA A 82 -1.04 32.88 19.33
CA ALA A 82 -2.13 33.84 19.24
C ALA A 82 -2.61 34.27 20.62
N LEU A 83 -2.69 33.35 21.56
CA LEU A 83 -3.07 33.66 22.94
C LEU A 83 -2.03 34.56 23.60
N ILE A 84 -0.75 34.29 23.39
CA ILE A 84 0.32 35.12 23.90
C ILE A 84 0.25 36.51 23.28
N GLY A 85 0.03 36.57 21.97
CA GLY A 85 -0.09 37.84 21.27
C GLY A 85 -1.31 38.64 21.68
N SER A 86 -2.41 37.97 22.04
CA SER A 86 -3.63 38.67 22.44
C SER A 86 -3.56 39.28 23.85
N ASP A 87 -2.63 38.81 24.65
CA ASP A 87 -2.40 39.37 25.99
C ASP A 87 -1.59 40.68 25.97
N ASN A 88 -1.03 40.96 24.84
CA ASN A 88 -0.28 42.20 24.62
C ASN A 88 -1.15 43.30 24.01
#